data_73431e286d9338d997a8438afc62f2bd
#
_entry.id   73431e286d9338d997a8438afc62f2bd
#
_cell.length_a   1.000
_cell.length_b   1.000
_cell.length_c   1.000
_cell.angle_alpha   90.00
_cell.angle_beta   90.00
_cell.angle_gamma   90.00
#
_symmetry.space_group_name_H-M   'P 1'
#
loop_
_entity.id
_entity.type
_entity.pdbx_description
1 polymer ?
#
loop_
_entity_poly.entity_id
_entity_poly.type
_entity_poly.pdbx_seq_one_letter_code
_entity_poly.pdbx_strand_id
1 'polypeptide(L)'
;MNWYLSKIIFRIICGDGQHTPQFDEQLRLISAENEQEAFEKAMVIGEREQDGFYNHEEKLVQWKFINVAELYKLSGLLDGAEVYSRIQETDDPDRYIEFTNRKAAHIRLNSTHKLLELL
;
A
#
# COMPACT_ATOMS: atom_id res chain seq x y z
N MET A 1 13.39 20.29 4.13
CA MET A 1 12.92 19.09 3.42
C MET A 1 11.86 18.39 4.27
N ASN A 2 10.74 18.04 3.65
CA ASN A 2 9.64 17.38 4.33
C ASN A 2 9.44 15.98 3.79
N TRP A 3 8.84 15.12 4.61
CA TRP A 3 8.49 13.77 4.20
C TRP A 3 6.98 13.64 4.06
N TYR A 4 6.57 12.91 3.03
CA TYR A 4 5.16 12.67 2.70
C TYR A 4 4.93 11.18 2.50
N LEU A 5 3.70 10.75 2.81
CA LEU A 5 3.23 9.41 2.49
C LEU A 5 2.24 9.55 1.34
N SER A 6 2.50 8.86 0.24
CA SER A 6 1.66 8.91 -0.95
C SER A 6 1.04 7.55 -1.23
N LYS A 7 -0.26 7.52 -1.52
CA LYS A 7 -0.94 6.31 -1.98
C LYS A 7 -1.04 6.36 -3.50
N ILE A 8 -0.33 5.44 -4.16
CA ILE A 8 -0.29 5.31 -5.61
C ILE A 8 -1.11 4.08 -6.00
N ILE A 9 -2.00 4.25 -6.97
CA ILE A 9 -2.92 3.20 -7.38
C ILE A 9 -2.52 2.68 -8.75
N PHE A 10 -2.39 1.36 -8.87
CA PHE A 10 -2.18 0.66 -10.13
C PHE A 10 -3.34 -0.30 -10.37
N ARG A 11 -3.71 -0.49 -11.63
CA ARG A 11 -4.63 -1.54 -12.02
C ARG A 11 -3.83 -2.74 -12.53
N ILE A 12 -4.18 -3.92 -12.06
CA ILE A 12 -3.56 -5.16 -12.52
C ILE A 12 -4.47 -5.75 -13.59
N ILE A 13 -3.93 -5.92 -14.81
CA ILE A 13 -4.68 -6.45 -15.94
C ILE A 13 -3.98 -7.71 -16.42
N CYS A 14 -4.70 -8.82 -16.44
CA CYS A 14 -4.20 -10.11 -16.93
C CYS A 14 -4.89 -10.47 -18.22
N GLY A 15 -4.12 -10.69 -19.28
CA GLY A 15 -4.64 -11.02 -20.60
C GLY A 15 -5.51 -9.91 -21.16
N ASP A 16 -6.75 -10.24 -21.54
CA ASP A 16 -7.72 -9.30 -22.09
C ASP A 16 -8.50 -8.52 -21.02
N GLY A 17 -8.20 -8.78 -19.75
CA GLY A 17 -8.85 -8.09 -18.63
C GLY A 17 -10.19 -8.70 -18.22
N GLN A 18 -10.57 -9.84 -18.78
CA GLN A 18 -11.82 -10.51 -18.43
C GLN A 18 -11.68 -11.32 -17.14
N HIS A 19 -11.45 -10.63 -16.04
CA HIS A 19 -11.35 -11.19 -14.70
C HIS A 19 -11.86 -10.16 -13.70
N THR A 20 -12.04 -10.56 -12.46
CA THR A 20 -12.41 -9.62 -11.40
C THR A 20 -11.38 -8.50 -11.37
N PRO A 21 -11.83 -7.23 -11.47
CA PRO A 21 -10.89 -6.10 -11.42
C PRO A 21 -10.04 -6.10 -10.16
N GLN A 22 -8.75 -5.88 -10.33
CA GLN A 22 -7.80 -5.86 -9.24
C GLN A 22 -7.01 -4.55 -9.26
N PHE A 23 -6.79 -4.00 -8.08
CA PHE A 23 -6.03 -2.77 -7.90
C PHE A 23 -4.96 -2.98 -6.85
N ASP A 24 -3.76 -2.49 -7.15
CA ASP A 24 -2.64 -2.49 -6.22
C ASP A 24 -2.54 -1.08 -5.62
N GLU A 25 -2.77 -0.98 -4.32
CA GLU A 25 -2.69 0.28 -3.61
C GLU A 25 -1.37 0.30 -2.84
N GLN A 26 -0.46 1.14 -3.28
CA GLN A 26 0.89 1.21 -2.71
C GLN A 26 1.09 2.49 -1.92
N LEU A 27 1.67 2.35 -0.73
CA LEU A 27 2.11 3.49 0.07
C LEU A 27 3.60 3.71 -0.15
N ARG A 28 3.98 4.92 -0.55
CA ARG A 28 5.37 5.29 -0.84
C ARG A 28 5.79 6.50 -0.02
N LEU A 29 7.01 6.48 0.47
CA LEU A 29 7.62 7.64 1.13
C LEU A 29 8.21 8.57 0.07
N ILE A 30 7.93 9.86 0.20
CA ILE A 30 8.42 10.88 -0.72
C ILE A 30 9.01 12.03 0.08
N SER A 31 10.22 12.43 -0.32
CA SER A 31 10.90 13.60 0.22
C SER A 31 10.70 14.77 -0.74
N ALA A 32 10.21 15.89 -0.25
CA ALA A 32 9.94 17.06 -1.08
C ALA A 32 9.91 18.33 -0.23
N GLU A 33 10.05 19.48 -0.89
CA GLU A 33 10.03 20.77 -0.20
C GLU A 33 8.60 21.20 0.17
N ASN A 34 7.61 20.79 -0.64
CA ASN A 34 6.21 21.13 -0.42
C ASN A 34 5.29 20.06 -0.99
N GLU A 35 4.00 20.20 -0.73
CA GLU A 35 2.98 19.24 -1.15
C GLU A 35 2.89 19.08 -2.66
N GLN A 36 2.98 20.17 -3.41
CA GLN A 36 2.91 20.13 -4.86
C GLN A 36 4.07 19.32 -5.44
N GLU A 37 5.28 19.57 -4.96
CA GLU A 37 6.46 18.82 -5.39
C GLU A 37 6.32 17.33 -5.04
N ALA A 38 5.79 17.04 -3.84
CA ALA A 38 5.56 15.67 -3.42
C ALA A 38 4.57 14.95 -4.33
N PHE A 39 3.48 15.62 -4.71
CA PHE A 39 2.50 15.07 -5.63
C PHE A 39 3.10 14.79 -6.99
N GLU A 40 3.86 15.73 -7.54
CA GLU A 40 4.52 15.57 -8.84
C GLU A 40 5.51 14.41 -8.83
N LYS A 41 6.28 14.27 -7.75
CA LYS A 41 7.20 13.13 -7.60
C LYS A 41 6.46 11.80 -7.54
N ALA A 42 5.33 11.76 -6.83
CA ALA A 42 4.50 10.57 -6.77
C ALA A 42 3.96 10.17 -8.14
N MET A 43 3.52 11.15 -8.93
CA MET A 43 3.06 10.93 -10.30
C MET A 43 4.16 10.33 -11.17
N VAL A 44 5.37 10.88 -11.07
CA VAL A 44 6.53 10.37 -11.83
C VAL A 44 6.84 8.92 -11.43
N ILE A 45 6.80 8.62 -10.13
CA ILE A 45 7.03 7.25 -9.64
C ILE A 45 5.99 6.30 -10.22
N GLY A 46 4.72 6.69 -10.19
CA GLY A 46 3.64 5.87 -10.74
C GLY A 46 3.82 5.58 -12.23
N GLU A 47 4.12 6.60 -13.01
CA GLU A 47 4.32 6.44 -14.44
C GLU A 47 5.55 5.59 -14.77
N ARG A 48 6.64 5.80 -14.03
CA ARG A 48 7.89 5.07 -14.23
C ARG A 48 7.78 3.59 -13.88
N GLU A 49 6.97 3.28 -12.87
CA GLU A 49 6.85 1.91 -12.36
C GLU A 49 5.73 1.10 -13.00
N GLN A 50 5.12 1.61 -14.07
CA GLN A 50 4.26 0.80 -14.91
C GLN A 50 5.08 -0.36 -15.46
N ASP A 51 4.53 -1.55 -15.42
CA ASP A 51 5.23 -2.75 -15.80
C ASP A 51 4.30 -3.73 -16.51
N GLY A 52 4.91 -4.66 -17.24
CA GLY A 52 4.19 -5.72 -17.91
C GLY A 52 5.12 -6.90 -18.14
N PHE A 53 4.59 -8.10 -17.95
CA PHE A 53 5.34 -9.31 -18.20
C PHE A 53 4.38 -10.41 -18.65
N TYR A 54 4.93 -11.42 -19.30
CA TYR A 54 4.15 -12.60 -19.69
C TYR A 54 4.28 -13.66 -18.58
N ASN A 55 3.12 -14.18 -18.14
CA ASN A 55 3.11 -15.26 -17.16
C ASN A 55 3.40 -16.60 -17.88
N HIS A 56 3.44 -17.71 -17.11
CA HIS A 56 3.74 -19.04 -17.70
C HIS A 56 2.62 -19.59 -18.59
N GLU A 57 1.47 -18.94 -18.64
CA GLU A 57 0.40 -19.26 -19.61
C GLU A 57 0.52 -18.38 -20.86
N GLU A 58 1.61 -17.62 -20.99
CA GLU A 58 1.90 -16.69 -22.09
C GLU A 58 0.89 -15.57 -22.21
N LYS A 59 0.22 -15.22 -21.09
CA LYS A 59 -0.68 -14.07 -21.02
C LYS A 59 0.06 -12.87 -20.46
N LEU A 60 -0.19 -11.71 -21.04
CA LEU A 60 0.38 -10.45 -20.57
C LEU A 60 -0.24 -10.04 -19.24
N VAL A 61 0.59 -9.78 -18.26
CA VAL A 61 0.17 -9.22 -16.97
C VAL A 61 0.72 -7.82 -16.88
N GLN A 62 -0.14 -6.82 -16.63
CA GLN A 62 0.23 -5.42 -16.63
C GLN A 62 -0.10 -4.75 -15.31
N TRP A 63 0.82 -3.93 -14.82
CA TRP A 63 0.58 -2.94 -13.77
C TRP A 63 0.46 -1.60 -14.45
N LYS A 64 -0.76 -1.09 -14.53
CA LYS A 64 -1.04 0.18 -15.20
C LYS A 64 -1.30 1.25 -14.16
N PHE A 65 -0.52 2.34 -14.19
CA PHE A 65 -0.69 3.46 -13.28
C PHE A 65 -2.04 4.14 -13.51
N ILE A 66 -2.80 4.34 -12.43
CA ILE A 66 -4.09 5.05 -12.50
C ILE A 66 -3.91 6.50 -12.04
N ASN A 67 -3.52 6.68 -10.77
CA ASN A 67 -3.30 8.02 -10.22
C ASN A 67 -2.77 7.95 -8.80
N VAL A 68 -2.46 9.12 -8.24
CA VAL A 68 -2.14 9.30 -6.84
C VAL A 68 -3.45 9.62 -6.12
N ALA A 69 -3.83 8.75 -5.19
CA ALA A 69 -5.12 8.85 -4.53
C ALA A 69 -5.08 9.64 -3.22
N GLU A 70 -3.95 9.59 -2.51
CA GLU A 70 -3.82 10.24 -1.21
C GLU A 70 -2.40 10.75 -1.01
N LEU A 71 -2.27 11.85 -0.29
CA LEU A 71 -0.98 12.44 0.05
C LEU A 71 -1.07 13.03 1.45
N TYR A 72 -0.15 12.62 2.33
CA TYR A 72 -0.11 13.07 3.72
C TYR A 72 1.28 13.56 4.07
N LYS A 73 1.37 14.71 4.71
CA LYS A 73 2.62 15.19 5.26
C LYS A 73 2.90 14.47 6.58
N LEU A 74 4.10 13.91 6.71
CA LEU A 74 4.51 13.25 7.93
C LEU A 74 5.16 14.26 8.88
N SER A 75 4.91 14.08 10.19
CA SER A 75 5.53 14.93 11.22
C SER A 75 7.03 14.65 11.37
N GLY A 76 7.48 13.46 10.97
CA GLY A 76 8.87 13.05 11.01
C GLY A 76 9.02 11.54 10.87
N LEU A 77 10.24 11.08 10.65
CA LEU A 77 10.57 9.66 10.60
C LEU A 77 11.18 9.24 11.92
N LEU A 78 10.33 9.02 12.93
CA LEU A 78 10.71 8.67 14.28
C LEU A 78 10.05 7.35 14.68
N ASP A 79 10.67 6.67 15.63
CA ASP A 79 10.07 5.46 16.20
C ASP A 79 8.73 5.83 16.84
N GLY A 80 7.67 5.11 16.45
CA GLY A 80 6.32 5.39 16.93
C GLY A 80 5.57 6.49 16.19
N ALA A 81 6.19 7.13 15.19
CA ALA A 81 5.51 8.19 14.44
C ALA A 81 4.28 7.67 13.72
N GLU A 82 3.20 8.47 13.76
CA GLU A 82 2.00 8.17 13.00
C GLU A 82 2.26 8.44 11.52
N VAL A 83 2.19 7.40 10.70
CA VAL A 83 2.39 7.54 9.25
C VAL A 83 1.09 7.52 8.47
N TYR A 84 0.02 7.04 9.09
CA TYR A 84 -1.28 6.96 8.45
C TYR A 84 -2.37 6.88 9.52
N SER A 85 -3.48 7.54 9.25
CA SER A 85 -4.65 7.48 10.13
C SER A 85 -5.90 7.48 9.27
N ARG A 86 -6.85 6.64 9.63
CA ARG A 86 -8.13 6.56 8.94
C ARG A 86 -9.22 6.23 9.94
N ILE A 87 -10.30 7.00 9.88
CA ILE A 87 -11.48 6.72 10.71
C ILE A 87 -12.38 5.75 9.96
N GLN A 88 -12.66 4.61 10.58
CA GLN A 88 -13.56 3.60 10.06
C GLN A 88 -14.87 3.64 10.83
N GLU A 89 -15.99 3.57 10.11
CA GLU A 89 -17.29 3.39 10.70
C GLU A 89 -17.82 2.01 10.34
N THR A 90 -18.49 1.35 11.28
CA THR A 90 -19.05 0.02 11.06
C THR A 90 -20.33 -0.15 11.86
N ASP A 91 -21.30 -0.87 11.29
CA ASP A 91 -22.55 -1.18 11.96
C ASP A 91 -22.41 -2.34 12.95
N ASP A 92 -21.30 -3.08 12.88
CA ASP A 92 -21.04 -4.23 13.74
C ASP A 92 -19.68 -4.06 14.44
N PRO A 93 -19.64 -3.29 15.54
CA PRO A 93 -18.39 -3.02 16.24
C PRO A 93 -17.75 -4.27 16.83
N ASP A 94 -18.54 -5.22 17.32
CA ASP A 94 -17.99 -6.45 17.91
C ASP A 94 -17.26 -7.29 16.89
N ARG A 95 -17.79 -7.37 15.68
CA ARG A 95 -17.16 -8.11 14.59
C ARG A 95 -15.85 -7.44 14.16
N TYR A 96 -15.84 -6.13 14.08
CA TYR A 96 -14.64 -5.38 13.75
C TYR A 96 -13.54 -5.63 14.80
N ILE A 97 -13.91 -5.58 16.08
CA ILE A 97 -12.97 -5.83 17.18
C ILE A 97 -12.44 -7.27 17.11
N GLU A 98 -13.32 -8.24 16.87
CA GLU A 98 -12.94 -9.64 16.74
C GLU A 98 -11.91 -9.85 15.63
N PHE A 99 -12.15 -9.27 14.45
CA PHE A 99 -11.21 -9.35 13.33
C PHE A 99 -9.86 -8.72 13.68
N THR A 100 -9.88 -7.58 14.36
CA THR A 100 -8.66 -6.91 14.80
C THR A 100 -7.86 -7.80 15.75
N ASN A 101 -8.53 -8.42 16.69
CA ASN A 101 -7.90 -9.32 17.66
C ASN A 101 -7.33 -10.57 17.00
N ARG A 102 -8.01 -11.10 15.99
CA ARG A 102 -7.51 -12.25 15.22
C ARG A 102 -6.25 -11.90 14.45
N LYS A 103 -6.20 -10.71 13.85
CA LYS A 103 -5.01 -10.24 13.14
C LYS A 103 -3.83 -10.09 14.09
N ALA A 104 -4.07 -9.52 15.27
CA ALA A 104 -3.05 -9.36 16.30
C ALA A 104 -2.51 -10.71 16.78
N ALA A 105 -3.41 -11.67 17.01
CA ALA A 105 -3.04 -13.02 17.42
C ALA A 105 -2.18 -13.71 16.36
N HIS A 106 -2.52 -13.53 15.09
CA HIS A 106 -1.76 -14.09 13.97
C HIS A 106 -0.35 -13.52 13.91
N ILE A 107 -0.21 -12.20 14.10
CA ILE A 107 1.10 -11.53 14.13
C ILE A 107 1.95 -12.08 15.28
N ARG A 108 1.34 -12.20 16.46
CA ARG A 108 2.02 -12.71 17.66
C ARG A 108 2.50 -14.14 17.47
N LEU A 109 1.66 -15.00 16.89
CA LEU A 109 2.00 -16.39 16.60
C LEU A 109 3.18 -16.48 15.64
N ASN A 110 3.18 -15.70 14.56
CA ASN A 110 4.26 -15.67 13.58
C ASN A 110 5.55 -15.16 14.20
N SER A 111 5.49 -14.14 15.04
CA SER A 111 6.67 -13.61 15.74
C SER A 111 7.27 -14.64 16.68
N THR A 112 6.43 -15.36 17.43
CA THR A 112 6.87 -16.42 18.32
C THR A 112 7.56 -17.55 17.53
N HIS A 113 6.98 -17.93 16.39
CA HIS A 113 7.55 -18.96 15.54
C HIS A 113 8.93 -18.55 14.99
N LYS A 114 9.07 -17.31 14.56
CA LYS A 114 10.34 -16.78 14.08
C LYS A 114 11.41 -16.77 15.16
N LEU A 115 11.03 -16.41 16.39
CA LEU A 115 11.96 -16.45 17.51
C LEU A 115 12.43 -17.87 17.80
N LEU A 116 11.57 -18.87 17.71
CA LEU A 116 11.93 -20.25 17.90
C LEU A 116 12.90 -20.76 16.83
N GLU A 117 12.78 -20.27 15.60
CA GLU A 117 13.69 -20.63 14.52
C GLU A 117 15.11 -20.09 14.74
N LEU A 118 15.24 -19.01 15.50
CA LEU A 118 16.53 -18.39 15.80
C LEU A 118 17.27 -19.06 16.95
N LEU A 119 16.58 -19.88 17.72
CA LEU A 119 17.18 -20.62 18.83
C LEU A 119 17.80 -21.93 18.32
#